data_7e20678e5b6c0d49d7085e1e301b739a
#
_entry.id   7e20678e5b6c0d49d7085e1e301b739a
#
_cell.length_a   1.000
_cell.length_b   1.000
_cell.length_c   1.000
_cell.angle_alpha   90.00
_cell.angle_beta   90.00
_cell.angle_gamma   90.00
#
_symmetry.space_group_name_H-M   'P 1'
#
loop_
_entity.id
_entity.type
_entity.pdbx_description
1 polymer ?
#
loop_
_entity_poly.entity_id
_entity_poly.type
_entity_poly.pdbx_seq_one_letter_code
_entity_poly.pdbx_strand_id
1 'polypeptide(L)'
;MITEEKTINEATIQESNTEERGQDYLVAELEHHNDNTLDYKEDSIVEEVSTNEEEGVLRRRDVPPETLLEERSGSPRHEGHQAPPEMDPLARPSEFERDLFGSDPSYPDDVYDVAEQIKIYGGKTPFDEPRPILEWGYPLYSEGALGRTYTTFGEKNLLRPQLLVFGDFRSAVAFNDNGAQEIGQLAARLNLNVDLKLTSTERIHMFLRPIDKNNNFLRHEFFGNDHGEFDFVFDGNIEALFFEGDVGAIQSGLTDKWSTYDLPIAFGFMPLLFQNGLWVEDAFVGGAFTIPAKNSPKFDISNMDVTFFAGIDKVTSAAIKNADGQIEDSKSNVFGVTAFIETREGYFEGGYGFIDDKRDGDQLSDFDYHNLTASWTKRYGGKLSNSVRGFWSLGQTPNGSNTQTADGFAILVENSLVTHKPLTLIPYANFFIGVDRPQPLVRGNDGLLKNTGIAFETDGLTGFPKLDSSAQDAYGFAIGIENLFDLSRQVVFEFATVQPFGGQSETIAGDQYALSARYQHNLNDRWILRTDAILGILGNADNLSGIRLELRRKF
;
A
#
# COMPACT_ATOMS: atom_id res chain seq x y z
N MET A 1 31.59 25.75 -31.75
CA MET A 1 31.89 24.46 -31.16
C MET A 1 32.04 24.63 -29.66
N ILE A 2 31.10 25.31 -29.01
CA ILE A 2 30.95 25.53 -27.55
C ILE A 2 29.48 25.94 -27.26
N THR A 3 28.49 25.31 -27.88
CA THR A 3 27.06 25.65 -27.67
C THR A 3 26.16 24.43 -27.59
N GLU A 4 26.68 23.21 -27.64
CA GLU A 4 25.87 21.99 -27.54
C GLU A 4 25.94 21.26 -26.17
N GLU A 5 26.94 21.57 -25.34
CA GLU A 5 27.04 20.93 -24.00
C GLU A 5 26.10 21.50 -22.92
N LYS A 6 25.53 22.66 -23.15
CA LYS A 6 24.64 23.29 -22.14
C LYS A 6 23.17 22.84 -22.19
N THR A 7 22.78 22.27 -23.33
CA THR A 7 21.36 21.86 -23.53
C THR A 7 21.05 20.46 -22.98
N ILE A 8 22.06 19.61 -22.84
CA ILE A 8 21.90 18.25 -22.34
C ILE A 8 21.78 18.21 -20.81
N ASN A 9 22.43 19.14 -20.11
CA ASN A 9 22.37 19.19 -18.64
C ASN A 9 21.06 19.76 -18.08
N GLU A 10 20.33 20.60 -18.82
CA GLU A 10 19.04 21.15 -18.37
C GLU A 10 17.89 20.13 -18.52
N ALA A 11 17.96 19.22 -19.49
CA ALA A 11 16.93 18.20 -19.67
C ALA A 11 16.97 17.12 -18.56
N THR A 12 18.15 16.77 -18.06
CA THR A 12 18.31 15.76 -17.00
C THR A 12 17.88 16.28 -15.63
N ILE A 13 17.94 17.59 -15.39
CA ILE A 13 17.54 18.20 -14.11
C ILE A 13 16.01 18.32 -13.97
N GLN A 14 15.27 18.43 -15.08
CA GLN A 14 13.81 18.48 -15.06
C GLN A 14 13.16 17.10 -14.91
N GLU A 15 13.80 16.03 -15.34
CA GLU A 15 13.24 14.66 -15.18
C GLU A 15 13.12 14.19 -13.73
N SER A 16 13.94 14.69 -12.80
CA SER A 16 13.84 14.31 -11.39
C SER A 16 12.66 14.92 -10.63
N ASN A 17 12.00 15.92 -11.19
CA ASN A 17 11.00 16.71 -10.47
C ASN A 17 9.53 16.38 -10.78
N THR A 18 9.25 15.54 -11.77
CA THR A 18 7.86 15.25 -12.18
C THR A 18 7.25 14.04 -11.47
N GLU A 19 7.97 13.41 -10.60
CA GLU A 19 7.84 11.99 -10.31
C GLU A 19 7.08 11.53 -9.05
N GLU A 20 6.41 12.37 -8.25
CA GLU A 20 6.04 11.98 -6.88
C GLU A 20 4.55 11.98 -6.49
N ARG A 21 3.64 12.18 -7.42
CA ARG A 21 2.23 12.46 -7.07
C ARG A 21 1.43 11.34 -6.42
N GLY A 22 1.85 10.10 -6.50
CA GLY A 22 1.02 8.95 -6.10
C GLY A 22 1.37 8.27 -4.78
N GLN A 23 2.62 8.34 -4.34
CA GLN A 23 3.15 7.41 -3.35
C GLN A 23 2.67 7.59 -1.91
N ASP A 24 2.66 8.83 -1.41
CA ASP A 24 2.42 9.06 0.01
C ASP A 24 0.94 8.90 0.41
N TYR A 25 0.04 9.03 -0.56
CA TYR A 25 -1.38 8.84 -0.33
C TYR A 25 -1.71 7.38 0.00
N LEU A 26 -1.13 6.47 -0.78
CA LEU A 26 -1.41 5.04 -0.68
C LEU A 26 -0.77 4.41 0.56
N VAL A 27 0.39 4.88 0.99
CA VAL A 27 1.04 4.42 2.23
C VAL A 27 0.22 4.82 3.46
N ALA A 28 -0.35 6.03 3.48
CA ALA A 28 -1.21 6.46 4.58
C ALA A 28 -2.52 5.64 4.66
N GLU A 29 -3.07 5.26 3.51
CA GLU A 29 -4.32 4.48 3.45
C GLU A 29 -4.10 3.00 3.71
N LEU A 30 -2.97 2.43 3.28
CA LEU A 30 -2.60 1.04 3.61
C LEU A 30 -2.29 0.86 5.11
N GLU A 31 -1.70 1.85 5.77
CA GLU A 31 -1.50 1.82 7.22
C GLU A 31 -2.84 1.86 7.98
N HIS A 32 -3.86 2.51 7.44
CA HIS A 32 -5.22 2.51 8.03
C HIS A 32 -6.03 1.25 7.72
N HIS A 33 -5.81 0.61 6.56
CA HIS A 33 -6.54 -0.63 6.23
C HIS A 33 -6.00 -1.87 6.94
N ASN A 34 -4.73 -1.87 7.33
CA ASN A 34 -4.17 -2.96 8.14
C ASN A 34 -4.62 -2.93 9.61
N ASP A 35 -5.10 -1.78 10.12
CA ASP A 35 -5.67 -1.70 11.47
C ASP A 35 -7.14 -2.14 11.54
N ASN A 36 -7.80 -2.37 10.40
CA ASN A 36 -9.14 -2.97 10.32
C ASN A 36 -9.12 -4.52 10.27
N THR A 37 -8.16 -5.16 10.89
CA THR A 37 -8.37 -6.53 11.34
C THR A 37 -9.53 -6.48 12.33
N LEU A 38 -10.65 -7.03 11.91
CA LEU A 38 -11.83 -7.26 12.73
C LEU A 38 -11.39 -7.84 14.08
N ASP A 39 -11.32 -6.98 15.08
CA ASP A 39 -11.26 -7.38 16.46
C ASP A 39 -12.59 -8.08 16.75
N TYR A 40 -12.61 -9.40 16.66
CA TYR A 40 -13.59 -10.19 17.37
C TYR A 40 -13.32 -9.95 18.85
N LYS A 41 -13.93 -8.91 19.39
CA LYS A 41 -14.08 -8.76 20.82
C LYS A 41 -14.92 -9.95 21.27
N GLU A 42 -14.28 -10.93 21.87
CA GLU A 42 -14.97 -11.78 22.83
C GLU A 42 -15.56 -10.83 23.87
N ASP A 43 -16.88 -10.80 23.96
CA ASP A 43 -17.61 -10.09 25.01
C ASP A 43 -17.08 -10.55 26.36
N SER A 44 -16.21 -9.75 26.96
CA SER A 44 -15.85 -9.92 28.35
C SER A 44 -17.04 -9.41 29.17
N ILE A 45 -17.83 -10.34 29.69
CA ILE A 45 -18.80 -10.10 30.74
C ILE A 45 -18.02 -9.55 31.94
N VAL A 46 -18.19 -8.27 32.21
CA VAL A 46 -17.73 -7.65 33.46
C VAL A 46 -18.74 -8.05 34.54
N GLU A 47 -18.39 -9.05 35.32
CA GLU A 47 -19.05 -9.27 36.60
C GLU A 47 -18.62 -8.19 37.59
N GLU A 48 -19.57 -7.47 38.17
CA GLU A 48 -19.38 -6.63 39.34
C GLU A 48 -18.81 -7.47 40.48
N VAL A 49 -17.53 -7.33 40.78
CA VAL A 49 -16.94 -7.87 41.99
C VAL A 49 -17.07 -6.82 43.08
N SER A 50 -17.96 -7.07 44.05
CA SER A 50 -18.01 -6.31 45.29
C SER A 50 -16.66 -6.39 46.00
N THR A 51 -16.07 -5.25 46.26
CA THR A 51 -14.86 -5.11 47.06
C THR A 51 -15.13 -5.49 48.50
N ASN A 52 -14.67 -6.65 48.91
CA ASN A 52 -14.23 -6.90 50.25
C ASN A 52 -12.76 -7.11 50.24
N GLU A 53 -12.03 -6.21 50.87
CA GLU A 53 -10.62 -6.34 51.18
C GLU A 53 -10.41 -7.60 52.00
N GLU A 54 -9.66 -8.51 51.48
CA GLU A 54 -8.61 -9.35 52.04
C GLU A 54 -8.42 -10.63 51.20
N GLU A 55 -7.20 -10.73 50.67
CA GLU A 55 -6.49 -11.93 50.23
C GLU A 55 -7.24 -12.97 49.38
N GLY A 56 -6.94 -12.99 48.11
CA GLY A 56 -7.20 -14.16 47.30
C GLY A 56 -7.42 -13.85 45.83
N VAL A 57 -6.36 -13.61 45.09
CA VAL A 57 -6.41 -13.73 43.64
C VAL A 57 -6.86 -15.14 43.30
N LEU A 58 -8.15 -15.35 43.06
CA LEU A 58 -8.68 -16.59 42.51
C LEU A 58 -8.04 -16.82 41.15
N ARG A 59 -7.02 -17.64 41.13
CA ARG A 59 -6.40 -18.11 39.91
C ARG A 59 -7.42 -18.98 39.17
N ARG A 60 -7.72 -18.66 37.95
CA ARG A 60 -8.59 -19.42 37.03
C ARG A 60 -8.24 -20.93 36.93
N ARG A 61 -7.15 -21.35 37.60
CA ARG A 61 -6.71 -22.76 37.68
C ARG A 61 -7.46 -23.60 38.71
N ASP A 62 -8.25 -23.01 39.57
CA ASP A 62 -8.88 -23.72 40.68
C ASP A 62 -10.35 -24.14 40.40
N VAL A 63 -10.88 -23.83 39.21
CA VAL A 63 -12.21 -24.25 38.79
C VAL A 63 -12.04 -25.47 37.87
N PRO A 64 -12.62 -26.63 38.25
CA PRO A 64 -12.57 -27.80 37.38
C PRO A 64 -13.22 -27.52 36.02
N PRO A 65 -12.68 -28.02 34.90
CA PRO A 65 -13.22 -27.79 33.57
C PRO A 65 -14.70 -28.18 33.40
N GLU A 66 -15.12 -29.16 34.12
CA GLU A 66 -16.52 -29.66 34.11
C GLU A 66 -17.52 -28.64 34.64
N THR A 67 -17.13 -27.85 35.66
CA THR A 67 -18.02 -26.82 36.25
C THR A 67 -18.26 -25.65 35.29
N LEU A 68 -17.27 -25.32 34.45
CA LEU A 68 -17.41 -24.27 33.43
C LEU A 68 -18.33 -24.68 32.28
N LEU A 69 -18.47 -25.96 32.01
CA LEU A 69 -19.39 -26.47 30.99
C LEU A 69 -20.83 -26.53 31.48
N GLU A 70 -21.05 -26.84 32.78
CA GLU A 70 -22.39 -26.83 33.37
C GLU A 70 -22.96 -25.42 33.54
N GLU A 71 -22.15 -24.43 33.90
CA GLU A 71 -22.61 -23.03 33.99
C GLU A 71 -22.98 -22.46 32.61
N ARG A 72 -22.31 -22.86 31.52
CA ARG A 72 -22.70 -22.45 30.16
C ARG A 72 -24.02 -23.09 29.69
N SER A 73 -24.40 -24.24 30.21
CA SER A 73 -25.64 -24.88 29.85
C SER A 73 -26.88 -24.31 30.57
N GLY A 74 -26.64 -23.48 31.60
CA GLY A 74 -27.69 -22.89 32.46
C GLY A 74 -28.06 -21.45 32.14
N SER A 75 -27.59 -20.86 31.05
CA SER A 75 -28.05 -19.53 30.62
C SER A 75 -29.57 -19.54 30.45
N PRO A 76 -30.33 -18.61 31.09
CA PRO A 76 -31.77 -18.56 30.94
C PRO A 76 -32.09 -18.39 29.46
N ARG A 77 -32.77 -19.36 28.88
CA ARG A 77 -33.34 -19.21 27.53
C ARG A 77 -34.26 -18.01 27.57
N HIS A 78 -33.94 -16.95 26.88
CA HIS A 78 -34.91 -15.91 26.61
C HIS A 78 -36.12 -16.57 25.94
N GLU A 79 -37.27 -16.55 26.62
CA GLU A 79 -38.53 -16.93 26.04
C GLU A 79 -38.78 -16.00 24.84
N GLY A 80 -38.59 -16.51 23.65
CA GLY A 80 -38.74 -15.76 22.39
C GLY A 80 -37.78 -16.14 21.28
N HIS A 81 -36.82 -17.01 21.53
CA HIS A 81 -36.04 -17.58 20.42
C HIS A 81 -36.93 -18.53 19.62
N GLN A 82 -37.24 -18.16 18.40
CA GLN A 82 -37.78 -19.10 17.41
C GLN A 82 -36.87 -20.33 17.39
N ALA A 83 -37.48 -21.51 17.33
CA ALA A 83 -36.71 -22.73 17.09
C ALA A 83 -35.74 -22.49 15.94
N PRO A 84 -34.48 -22.98 16.02
CA PRO A 84 -33.56 -22.86 14.90
C PRO A 84 -34.28 -23.33 13.64
N PRO A 85 -34.17 -22.60 12.54
CA PRO A 85 -34.82 -22.99 11.29
C PRO A 85 -34.48 -24.45 11.00
N GLU A 86 -35.51 -25.25 10.64
CA GLU A 86 -35.28 -26.62 10.20
C GLU A 86 -34.18 -26.58 9.16
N MET A 87 -33.13 -27.36 9.39
CA MET A 87 -32.04 -27.45 8.42
C MET A 87 -32.62 -27.88 7.08
N ASP A 88 -32.27 -27.17 6.01
CA ASP A 88 -32.62 -27.57 4.66
C ASP A 88 -32.33 -29.07 4.51
N PRO A 89 -33.32 -29.89 4.14
CA PRO A 89 -33.12 -31.32 3.93
C PRO A 89 -32.05 -31.66 2.88
N LEU A 90 -31.62 -30.68 2.09
CA LEU A 90 -30.50 -30.77 1.17
C LEU A 90 -29.16 -30.32 1.79
N ALA A 91 -29.17 -29.75 2.98
CA ALA A 91 -27.96 -29.38 3.69
C ALA A 91 -27.24 -30.66 4.13
N ARG A 92 -26.10 -30.92 3.53
CA ARG A 92 -25.21 -31.98 4.00
C ARG A 92 -24.31 -31.41 5.09
N PRO A 93 -24.08 -32.14 6.20
CA PRO A 93 -23.04 -31.78 7.14
C PRO A 93 -21.72 -31.65 6.34
N SER A 94 -21.02 -30.53 6.49
CA SER A 94 -19.66 -30.44 5.95
C SER A 94 -18.81 -31.48 6.68
N GLU A 95 -18.21 -32.40 5.96
CA GLU A 95 -17.16 -33.26 6.52
C GLU A 95 -15.98 -32.35 6.85
N PHE A 96 -15.75 -32.14 8.13
CA PHE A 96 -14.59 -31.41 8.61
C PHE A 96 -13.39 -32.35 8.58
N GLU A 97 -12.55 -32.20 7.56
CA GLU A 97 -11.27 -32.89 7.48
C GLU A 97 -10.27 -32.22 8.43
N ARG A 98 -10.06 -32.82 9.59
CA ARG A 98 -9.13 -32.31 10.62
C ARG A 98 -7.72 -32.08 10.09
N ASP A 99 -7.27 -32.91 9.17
CA ASP A 99 -5.92 -32.84 8.61
C ASP A 99 -5.72 -31.63 7.69
N LEU A 100 -6.81 -31.05 7.18
CA LEU A 100 -6.80 -29.83 6.37
C LEU A 100 -6.81 -28.56 7.19
N PHE A 101 -7.37 -28.62 8.39
CA PHE A 101 -7.46 -27.54 9.35
C PHE A 101 -6.64 -27.84 10.62
N GLY A 102 -5.64 -28.71 10.49
CA GLY A 102 -4.64 -28.88 11.53
C GLY A 102 -3.99 -27.54 11.87
N SER A 103 -3.65 -27.33 13.13
CA SER A 103 -2.85 -26.19 13.55
C SER A 103 -1.62 -26.07 12.64
N ASP A 104 -1.25 -24.84 12.30
CA ASP A 104 -0.06 -24.59 11.50
C ASP A 104 1.13 -25.43 12.03
N PRO A 105 1.66 -26.37 11.25
CA PRO A 105 2.72 -27.27 11.72
C PRO A 105 4.03 -26.55 12.06
N SER A 106 4.12 -25.26 11.77
CA SER A 106 5.28 -24.43 12.11
C SER A 106 5.29 -23.92 13.55
N TYR A 107 4.17 -24.05 14.27
CA TYR A 107 4.14 -23.70 15.71
C TYR A 107 4.62 -24.91 16.50
N PRO A 108 5.72 -24.78 17.26
CA PRO A 108 6.11 -25.83 18.19
C PRO A 108 5.00 -26.04 19.23
N ASP A 109 4.80 -27.29 19.65
CA ASP A 109 3.87 -27.66 20.74
C ASP A 109 4.41 -27.17 22.11
N ASP A 110 5.06 -26.02 22.14
CA ASP A 110 5.51 -25.40 23.37
C ASP A 110 4.31 -24.93 24.18
N VAL A 111 4.39 -25.14 25.46
CA VAL A 111 3.36 -24.65 26.38
C VAL A 111 3.23 -23.15 26.21
N TYR A 112 2.00 -22.68 25.95
CA TYR A 112 1.72 -21.27 25.80
C TYR A 112 2.20 -20.47 27.00
N ASP A 113 3.23 -19.66 26.81
CA ASP A 113 3.80 -18.79 27.83
C ASP A 113 3.21 -17.40 27.73
N VAL A 114 2.26 -17.12 28.64
CA VAL A 114 1.60 -15.80 28.72
C VAL A 114 2.60 -14.68 28.98
N ALA A 115 3.63 -14.93 29.78
CA ALA A 115 4.64 -13.91 30.11
C ALA A 115 5.51 -13.59 28.88
N GLU A 116 5.86 -14.60 28.07
CA GLU A 116 6.56 -14.38 26.81
C GLU A 116 5.66 -13.62 25.81
N GLN A 117 4.40 -13.97 25.72
CA GLN A 117 3.44 -13.26 24.85
C GLN A 117 3.23 -11.80 25.29
N ILE A 118 3.08 -11.54 26.56
CA ILE A 118 2.99 -10.19 27.09
C ILE A 118 4.29 -9.42 26.82
N LYS A 119 5.44 -10.05 26.93
CA LYS A 119 6.72 -9.43 26.63
C LYS A 119 6.88 -9.12 25.13
N ILE A 120 6.44 -10.02 24.25
CA ILE A 120 6.50 -9.88 22.80
C ILE A 120 5.53 -8.77 22.33
N TYR A 121 4.28 -8.82 22.77
CA TYR A 121 3.24 -7.89 22.35
C TYR A 121 3.13 -6.66 23.27
N GLY A 122 4.10 -6.49 24.17
CA GLY A 122 4.25 -5.29 25.00
C GLY A 122 3.19 -5.12 26.06
N GLY A 123 2.49 -6.21 26.43
CA GLY A 123 1.25 -6.07 27.16
C GLY A 123 0.57 -4.83 26.64
N LYS A 124 -0.50 -4.88 25.91
CA LYS A 124 -1.16 -3.73 25.28
C LYS A 124 -1.21 -2.56 26.26
N THR A 125 -0.11 -1.86 26.40
CA THR A 125 -0.09 -0.55 27.01
C THR A 125 -1.00 0.24 26.11
N PRO A 126 -2.06 0.89 26.59
CA PRO A 126 -2.87 1.74 25.75
C PRO A 126 -1.93 2.76 25.13
N PHE A 127 -1.53 2.52 23.88
CA PHE A 127 -0.83 3.53 23.12
C PHE A 127 -1.86 4.62 22.91
N ASP A 128 -1.53 5.84 23.31
CA ASP A 128 -2.29 7.00 22.87
C ASP A 128 -2.15 7.09 21.36
N GLU A 129 -3.07 6.53 20.63
CA GLU A 129 -3.07 6.62 19.17
C GLU A 129 -3.07 8.08 18.73
N PRO A 130 -2.33 8.45 17.68
CA PRO A 130 -2.39 9.80 17.15
C PRO A 130 -3.84 10.11 16.75
N ARG A 131 -4.43 11.11 17.41
CA ARG A 131 -5.81 11.49 17.14
C ARG A 131 -5.84 12.55 16.04
N PRO A 132 -6.88 12.54 15.19
CA PRO A 132 -7.12 13.59 14.22
C PRO A 132 -7.03 14.99 14.83
N ILE A 133 -6.48 15.95 14.11
CA ILE A 133 -6.44 17.36 14.56
C ILE A 133 -7.81 17.99 14.63
N LEU A 134 -8.79 17.44 13.89
CA LEU A 134 -10.20 17.82 13.94
C LEU A 134 -11.05 16.54 13.90
N GLU A 135 -11.85 16.37 14.93
CA GLU A 135 -12.95 15.41 14.98
C GLU A 135 -14.25 16.19 15.21
N TRP A 136 -15.14 16.14 14.24
CA TRP A 136 -16.46 16.77 14.35
C TRP A 136 -17.55 15.77 14.02
N GLY A 137 -18.66 15.86 14.78
CA GLY A 137 -19.80 14.95 14.63
C GLY A 137 -19.68 13.74 15.55
N TYR A 138 -19.74 12.55 14.99
CA TYR A 138 -19.72 11.31 15.76
C TYR A 138 -18.29 10.99 16.22
N PRO A 139 -18.02 10.85 17.53
CA PRO A 139 -16.66 10.59 17.99
C PRO A 139 -16.17 9.20 17.56
N LEU A 140 -14.97 9.14 16.98
CA LEU A 140 -14.36 7.90 16.49
C LEU A 140 -13.88 7.00 17.64
N TYR A 141 -13.41 7.59 18.73
CA TYR A 141 -12.76 6.90 19.86
C TYR A 141 -13.49 7.13 21.19
N SER A 142 -14.82 7.19 21.20
CA SER A 142 -15.57 7.36 22.44
C SER A 142 -15.99 6.03 23.04
N GLU A 143 -15.89 5.93 24.34
CA GLU A 143 -16.54 4.87 25.10
C GLU A 143 -18.04 5.15 25.21
N GLY A 144 -18.84 4.09 25.25
CA GLY A 144 -20.25 4.16 25.55
C GLY A 144 -21.20 3.92 24.38
N ALA A 145 -22.47 4.24 24.62
CA ALA A 145 -23.52 4.01 23.64
C ALA A 145 -23.32 4.84 22.37
N LEU A 146 -23.61 4.24 21.23
CA LEU A 146 -23.59 4.92 19.93
C LEU A 146 -24.55 6.13 19.99
N GLY A 147 -24.07 7.31 19.55
CA GLY A 147 -24.85 8.54 19.55
C GLY A 147 -26.06 8.48 18.60
N ARG A 148 -26.76 9.59 18.49
CA ARG A 148 -27.95 9.68 17.65
C ARG A 148 -27.59 9.50 16.17
N THR A 149 -28.43 8.73 15.48
CA THR A 149 -28.38 8.56 14.04
C THR A 149 -29.62 9.16 13.41
N TYR A 150 -29.55 9.46 12.13
CA TYR A 150 -30.66 10.03 11.39
C TYR A 150 -31.11 9.08 10.28
N THR A 151 -32.40 9.00 10.05
CA THR A 151 -33.04 8.13 9.04
C THR A 151 -33.26 8.87 7.71
N THR A 152 -32.50 9.94 7.46
CA THR A 152 -32.65 10.77 6.24
C THR A 152 -32.50 9.94 4.94
N PHE A 153 -31.62 8.93 4.98
CA PHE A 153 -31.42 7.98 3.88
C PHE A 153 -32.11 6.62 4.12
N GLY A 154 -33.16 6.59 4.97
CA GLY A 154 -33.88 5.38 5.32
C GLY A 154 -33.37 4.72 6.61
N GLU A 155 -34.11 3.73 7.10
CA GLU A 155 -33.73 2.98 8.32
C GLU A 155 -32.61 1.97 8.07
N LYS A 156 -32.40 1.58 6.82
CA LYS A 156 -31.39 0.58 6.43
C LYS A 156 -30.04 1.19 6.07
N ASN A 157 -29.96 2.53 5.95
CA ASN A 157 -28.70 3.25 5.72
C ASN A 157 -28.68 4.53 6.58
N LEU A 158 -28.30 4.37 7.84
CA LEU A 158 -28.37 5.44 8.83
C LEU A 158 -27.30 6.51 8.59
N LEU A 159 -27.74 7.76 8.50
CA LEU A 159 -26.85 8.90 8.42
C LEU A 159 -26.14 9.13 9.76
N ARG A 160 -24.81 9.17 9.73
CA ARG A 160 -23.93 9.43 10.89
C ARG A 160 -22.79 10.35 10.47
N PRO A 161 -23.05 11.65 10.26
CA PRO A 161 -22.04 12.55 9.76
C PRO A 161 -20.84 12.64 10.72
N GLN A 162 -19.65 12.45 10.17
CA GLN A 162 -18.40 12.59 10.88
C GLN A 162 -17.39 13.26 9.95
N LEU A 163 -16.72 14.31 10.42
CA LEU A 163 -15.63 14.96 9.71
C LEU A 163 -14.34 14.74 10.50
N LEU A 164 -13.36 14.17 9.84
CA LEU A 164 -12.03 13.93 10.38
C LEU A 164 -11.01 14.70 9.56
N VAL A 165 -10.03 15.31 10.23
CA VAL A 165 -8.83 15.87 9.59
C VAL A 165 -7.63 15.28 10.28
N PHE A 166 -6.85 14.51 9.55
CA PHE A 166 -5.69 13.79 10.05
C PHE A 166 -4.57 13.79 9.01
N GLY A 167 -3.40 13.30 9.39
CA GLY A 167 -2.29 13.25 8.46
C GLY A 167 -0.94 13.13 9.12
N ASP A 168 0.07 13.59 8.40
CA ASP A 168 1.42 13.61 8.93
C ASP A 168 2.24 14.80 8.42
N PHE A 169 3.20 15.21 9.24
CA PHE A 169 4.25 16.14 8.86
C PHE A 169 5.57 15.40 8.82
N ARG A 170 6.27 15.49 7.69
CA ARG A 170 7.57 14.88 7.45
C ARG A 170 8.62 15.98 7.32
N SER A 171 9.76 15.81 7.95
CA SER A 171 10.94 16.67 7.79
C SER A 171 12.17 15.78 7.69
N ALA A 172 12.99 16.01 6.67
CA ALA A 172 14.19 15.21 6.44
C ALA A 172 15.38 16.07 6.09
N VAL A 173 16.56 15.67 6.56
CA VAL A 173 17.85 16.17 6.12
C VAL A 173 18.55 15.05 5.37
N ALA A 174 19.13 15.37 4.20
CA ALA A 174 19.83 14.40 3.39
C ALA A 174 21.07 15.00 2.74
N PHE A 175 22.07 14.13 2.52
CA PHE A 175 23.21 14.35 1.64
C PHE A 175 23.18 13.23 0.61
N ASN A 176 22.98 13.60 -0.63
CA ASN A 176 22.78 12.69 -1.73
C ASN A 176 23.78 13.01 -2.85
N ASP A 177 24.34 11.95 -3.43
CA ASP A 177 25.06 11.96 -4.69
C ASP A 177 24.42 10.91 -5.59
N ASN A 178 23.77 11.33 -6.65
CA ASN A 178 23.08 10.46 -7.60
C ASN A 178 23.96 10.09 -8.81
N GLY A 179 25.26 10.33 -8.72
CA GLY A 179 26.21 10.11 -9.82
C GLY A 179 26.27 11.26 -10.84
N ALA A 180 25.36 12.22 -10.77
CA ALA A 180 25.35 13.41 -11.64
C ALA A 180 25.48 14.70 -10.83
N GLN A 181 24.95 14.72 -9.62
CA GLN A 181 24.88 15.90 -8.77
C GLN A 181 24.94 15.52 -7.29
N GLU A 182 25.72 16.29 -6.53
CA GLU A 182 25.76 16.22 -5.07
C GLU A 182 24.84 17.29 -4.46
N ILE A 183 23.92 16.89 -3.59
CA ILE A 183 22.95 17.81 -2.96
C ILE A 183 22.89 17.54 -1.46
N GLY A 184 23.03 18.60 -0.67
CA GLY A 184 22.71 18.60 0.76
C GLY A 184 21.48 19.48 1.03
N GLN A 185 20.41 18.89 1.57
CA GLN A 185 19.16 19.61 1.71
C GLN A 185 18.40 19.26 3.00
N LEU A 186 17.59 20.21 3.44
CA LEU A 186 16.53 20.03 4.41
C LEU A 186 15.20 20.20 3.67
N ALA A 187 14.35 19.20 3.73
CA ALA A 187 13.04 19.23 3.07
C ALA A 187 11.92 18.93 4.07
N ALA A 188 10.73 19.47 3.81
CA ALA A 188 9.55 19.20 4.63
C ALA A 188 8.30 19.04 3.76
N ARG A 189 7.38 18.17 4.20
CA ARG A 189 6.09 17.90 3.56
C ARG A 189 5.00 17.80 4.63
N LEU A 190 3.82 18.30 4.29
CA LEU A 190 2.62 18.15 5.09
C LEU A 190 1.56 17.42 4.27
N ASN A 191 1.14 16.26 4.74
CA ASN A 191 0.06 15.48 4.19
C ASN A 191 -1.19 15.67 5.06
N LEU A 192 -2.30 16.08 4.46
CA LEU A 192 -3.58 16.28 5.14
C LEU A 192 -4.67 15.49 4.45
N ASN A 193 -5.32 14.63 5.21
CA ASN A 193 -6.51 13.91 4.81
C ASN A 193 -7.73 14.56 5.47
N VAL A 194 -8.78 14.77 4.69
CA VAL A 194 -10.09 15.25 5.15
C VAL A 194 -11.12 14.22 4.75
N ASP A 195 -11.69 13.54 5.73
CA ASP A 195 -12.65 12.45 5.53
C ASP A 195 -14.02 12.86 6.08
N LEU A 196 -14.98 13.04 5.17
CA LEU A 196 -16.38 13.30 5.50
C LEU A 196 -17.17 12.00 5.35
N LYS A 197 -17.29 11.26 6.44
CA LYS A 197 -18.10 10.06 6.53
C LYS A 197 -19.57 10.45 6.68
N LEU A 198 -20.43 9.94 5.82
CA LEU A 198 -21.86 10.21 5.82
C LEU A 198 -22.63 9.08 6.52
N THR A 199 -22.36 7.84 6.13
CA THR A 199 -23.00 6.63 6.67
C THR A 199 -21.92 5.59 7.04
N SER A 200 -22.27 4.34 7.11
CA SER A 200 -21.28 3.26 7.31
C SER A 200 -20.46 2.94 6.06
N THR A 201 -20.97 3.26 4.87
CA THR A 201 -20.38 2.92 3.58
C THR A 201 -20.10 4.14 2.70
N GLU A 202 -20.85 5.22 2.85
CA GLU A 202 -20.71 6.43 2.04
C GLU A 202 -19.81 7.44 2.71
N ARG A 203 -18.74 7.86 1.99
CA ARG A 203 -17.85 8.95 2.40
C ARG A 203 -17.34 9.78 1.22
N ILE A 204 -16.90 11.00 1.52
CA ILE A 204 -16.14 11.86 0.63
C ILE A 204 -14.77 12.03 1.26
N HIS A 205 -13.74 11.68 0.51
CA HIS A 205 -12.37 11.77 0.95
C HIS A 205 -11.61 12.80 0.12
N MET A 206 -10.79 13.64 0.79
CA MET A 206 -9.91 14.61 0.15
C MET A 206 -8.51 14.52 0.74
N PHE A 207 -7.51 14.49 -0.13
CA PHE A 207 -6.11 14.55 0.25
C PHE A 207 -5.45 15.82 -0.28
N LEU A 208 -4.69 16.48 0.58
CA LEU A 208 -4.05 17.77 0.32
C LEU A 208 -2.58 17.72 0.70
N ARG A 209 -1.74 18.40 -0.08
CA ARG A 209 -0.33 18.68 0.23
C ARG A 209 -0.06 20.18 0.23
N PRO A 210 -0.38 20.90 1.31
CA PRO A 210 -0.36 22.38 1.30
C PRO A 210 1.03 23.00 1.11
N ILE A 211 2.11 22.28 1.42
CA ILE A 211 3.49 22.76 1.27
C ILE A 211 4.25 22.01 0.16
N ASP A 212 3.51 21.68 -0.89
CA ASP A 212 3.99 21.09 -2.13
C ASP A 212 3.32 21.82 -3.31
N LYS A 213 4.08 22.12 -4.35
CA LYS A 213 3.58 22.71 -5.59
C LYS A 213 4.33 22.15 -6.77
N ASN A 214 3.63 21.46 -7.67
CA ASN A 214 4.21 20.85 -8.86
C ASN A 214 5.44 19.98 -8.53
N ASN A 215 5.35 19.19 -7.45
CA ASN A 215 6.42 18.36 -6.89
C ASN A 215 7.64 19.15 -6.33
N ASN A 216 7.53 20.44 -6.16
CA ASN A 216 8.51 21.21 -5.41
C ASN A 216 8.04 21.33 -3.96
N PHE A 217 8.82 20.79 -3.03
CA PHE A 217 8.55 20.81 -1.60
C PHE A 217 9.13 22.06 -0.96
N LEU A 218 8.71 22.31 0.26
CA LEU A 218 9.40 23.24 1.13
C LEU A 218 10.81 22.69 1.38
N ARG A 219 11.84 23.33 0.82
CA ARG A 219 13.22 22.85 0.92
C ARG A 219 14.21 23.99 1.09
N HIS A 220 15.34 23.67 1.70
CA HIS A 220 16.52 24.52 1.77
C HIS A 220 17.74 23.69 1.37
N GLU A 221 18.38 24.06 0.28
CA GLU A 221 19.63 23.48 -0.16
C GLU A 221 20.80 24.22 0.49
N PHE A 222 21.56 23.52 1.32
CA PHE A 222 22.74 24.09 1.98
C PHE A 222 24.05 23.60 1.35
N PHE A 223 23.99 22.66 0.42
CA PHE A 223 25.10 22.17 -0.37
C PHE A 223 24.61 21.72 -1.75
N GLY A 224 25.34 22.06 -2.81
CA GLY A 224 24.95 21.77 -4.20
C GLY A 224 24.98 23.00 -5.08
N ASN A 225 24.44 22.90 -6.29
CA ASN A 225 24.43 23.99 -7.28
C ASN A 225 23.55 25.16 -6.85
N ASP A 226 22.45 24.89 -6.18
CA ASP A 226 21.44 25.86 -5.72
C ASP A 226 21.58 26.17 -4.22
N HIS A 227 22.81 26.05 -3.69
CA HIS A 227 23.06 26.25 -2.27
C HIS A 227 22.71 27.65 -1.80
N GLY A 228 22.05 27.74 -0.64
CA GLY A 228 21.56 28.98 -0.05
C GLY A 228 20.17 29.38 -0.51
N GLU A 229 19.58 28.70 -1.47
CA GLU A 229 18.18 28.92 -1.84
C GLU A 229 17.22 28.30 -0.81
N PHE A 230 16.18 29.06 -0.51
CA PHE A 230 15.06 28.61 0.31
C PHE A 230 13.78 28.75 -0.48
N ASP A 231 13.23 27.63 -0.87
CA ASP A 231 11.96 27.59 -1.56
C ASP A 231 10.83 27.47 -0.54
N PHE A 232 10.07 28.56 -0.37
CA PHE A 232 8.83 28.51 0.36
C PHE A 232 7.69 28.27 -0.62
N VAL A 233 7.12 27.10 -0.54
CA VAL A 233 6.00 26.71 -1.40
C VAL A 233 4.76 26.57 -0.54
N PHE A 234 3.67 27.20 -0.96
CA PHE A 234 2.35 27.01 -0.37
C PHE A 234 1.32 26.95 -1.50
N ASP A 235 0.63 25.83 -1.59
CA ASP A 235 -0.45 25.61 -2.54
C ASP A 235 -1.58 24.82 -1.86
N GLY A 236 -2.82 25.12 -2.22
CA GLY A 236 -3.98 24.31 -1.81
C GLY A 236 -4.20 23.11 -2.74
N ASN A 237 -3.13 22.50 -3.23
CA ASN A 237 -3.19 21.44 -4.22
C ASN A 237 -3.96 20.23 -3.69
N ILE A 238 -4.99 19.82 -4.46
CA ILE A 238 -5.77 18.63 -4.18
C ILE A 238 -5.14 17.47 -4.95
N GLU A 239 -4.62 16.50 -4.21
CA GLU A 239 -4.01 15.28 -4.76
C GLU A 239 -5.04 14.16 -4.95
N ALA A 240 -6.13 14.18 -4.20
CA ALA A 240 -7.27 13.32 -4.39
C ALA A 240 -8.55 13.97 -3.85
N LEU A 241 -9.67 13.74 -4.52
CA LEU A 241 -11.02 14.11 -4.08
C LEU A 241 -12.03 13.16 -4.72
N PHE A 242 -12.57 12.26 -3.93
CA PHE A 242 -13.48 11.24 -4.45
C PHE A 242 -14.58 10.89 -3.46
N PHE A 243 -15.65 10.36 -4.01
CA PHE A 243 -16.72 9.70 -3.27
C PHE A 243 -16.52 8.20 -3.35
N GLU A 244 -16.75 7.51 -2.25
CA GLU A 244 -16.91 6.07 -2.22
C GLU A 244 -18.20 5.70 -1.49
N GLY A 245 -18.74 4.53 -1.81
CA GLY A 245 -19.97 4.02 -1.23
C GLY A 245 -20.32 2.64 -1.75
N ASP A 246 -21.44 2.12 -1.26
CA ASP A 246 -22.01 0.85 -1.71
C ASP A 246 -23.40 1.04 -2.29
N VAL A 247 -23.60 0.62 -3.56
CA VAL A 247 -24.90 0.77 -4.26
C VAL A 247 -25.99 -0.06 -3.57
N GLY A 248 -25.65 -1.23 -3.03
CA GLY A 248 -26.59 -2.06 -2.29
C GLY A 248 -27.04 -1.38 -0.99
N ALA A 249 -26.11 -0.75 -0.25
CA ALA A 249 -26.43 0.01 0.96
C ALA A 249 -27.28 1.25 0.63
N ILE A 250 -26.94 2.00 -0.41
CA ILE A 250 -27.71 3.15 -0.89
C ILE A 250 -29.12 2.72 -1.28
N GLN A 251 -29.27 1.64 -2.05
CA GLN A 251 -30.57 1.10 -2.44
C GLN A 251 -31.37 0.65 -1.20
N SER A 252 -30.72 -0.02 -0.25
CA SER A 252 -31.37 -0.47 0.99
C SER A 252 -31.95 0.69 1.78
N GLY A 253 -31.20 1.79 1.88
CA GLY A 253 -31.67 3.01 2.52
C GLY A 253 -32.87 3.64 1.81
N LEU A 254 -32.76 3.85 0.49
CA LEU A 254 -33.81 4.52 -0.30
C LEU A 254 -35.11 3.71 -0.41
N THR A 255 -35.04 2.38 -0.41
CA THR A 255 -36.21 1.51 -0.55
C THR A 255 -36.74 0.94 0.78
N ASP A 256 -36.01 1.14 1.85
CA ASP A 256 -36.18 0.57 3.19
C ASP A 256 -36.27 -0.98 3.19
N LYS A 257 -35.59 -1.60 2.21
CA LYS A 257 -35.48 -3.05 2.07
C LYS A 257 -34.01 -3.42 1.91
N TRP A 258 -33.59 -4.50 2.56
CA TRP A 258 -32.23 -5.01 2.41
C TRP A 258 -31.95 -5.38 0.95
N SER A 259 -30.85 -4.87 0.42
CA SER A 259 -30.32 -5.29 -0.88
C SER A 259 -29.87 -6.75 -0.81
N THR A 260 -29.93 -7.43 -1.93
CA THR A 260 -29.43 -8.80 -2.10
C THR A 260 -28.01 -8.85 -2.68
N TYR A 261 -27.41 -7.71 -2.88
CA TYR A 261 -26.07 -7.58 -3.45
C TYR A 261 -25.32 -6.39 -2.81
N ASP A 262 -24.00 -6.50 -2.80
CA ASP A 262 -23.08 -5.42 -2.51
C ASP A 262 -22.38 -5.03 -3.82
N LEU A 263 -22.25 -3.74 -4.05
CA LEU A 263 -21.52 -3.19 -5.19
C LEU A 263 -20.80 -1.92 -4.75
N PRO A 264 -19.60 -2.08 -4.16
CA PRO A 264 -18.73 -0.96 -3.84
C PRO A 264 -18.39 -0.16 -5.09
N ILE A 265 -18.46 1.15 -4.97
CA ILE A 265 -18.16 2.11 -6.03
C ILE A 265 -17.27 3.22 -5.50
N ALA A 266 -16.40 3.74 -6.37
CA ALA A 266 -15.68 4.99 -6.13
C ALA A 266 -15.67 5.83 -7.40
N PHE A 267 -15.73 7.16 -7.27
CA PHE A 267 -15.63 8.06 -8.41
C PHE A 267 -15.15 9.45 -8.00
N GLY A 268 -14.42 10.08 -8.89
CA GLY A 268 -13.79 11.40 -8.69
C GLY A 268 -12.32 11.35 -9.05
N PHE A 269 -11.52 12.20 -8.43
CA PHE A 269 -10.07 12.14 -8.46
C PHE A 269 -9.62 11.16 -7.38
N MET A 270 -9.51 9.89 -7.74
CA MET A 270 -9.34 8.77 -6.81
C MET A 270 -8.01 8.04 -6.99
N PRO A 271 -7.34 7.67 -5.91
CA PRO A 271 -6.17 6.81 -5.97
C PRO A 271 -6.58 5.35 -6.17
N LEU A 272 -5.84 4.63 -7.00
CA LEU A 272 -5.96 3.18 -7.12
C LEU A 272 -4.60 2.52 -6.93
N LEU A 273 -4.62 1.44 -6.17
CA LEU A 273 -3.45 0.60 -5.91
C LEU A 273 -3.79 -0.86 -6.18
N PHE A 274 -3.10 -1.48 -7.13
CA PHE A 274 -3.25 -2.91 -7.38
C PHE A 274 -1.89 -3.61 -7.39
N GLN A 275 -1.85 -4.82 -6.85
CA GLN A 275 -0.65 -5.64 -6.71
C GLN A 275 0.48 -4.92 -5.96
N ASN A 276 0.18 -4.37 -4.78
CA ASN A 276 1.11 -3.59 -3.96
C ASN A 276 1.73 -2.40 -4.71
N GLY A 277 0.98 -1.79 -5.63
CA GLY A 277 1.45 -0.68 -6.46
C GLY A 277 2.35 -1.08 -7.62
N LEU A 278 2.70 -2.34 -7.80
CA LEU A 278 3.55 -2.77 -8.89
C LEU A 278 2.89 -2.68 -10.27
N TRP A 279 1.58 -2.82 -10.33
CA TRP A 279 0.82 -2.74 -11.58
C TRP A 279 0.08 -1.40 -11.77
N VAL A 280 -0.62 -0.96 -10.73
CA VAL A 280 -1.32 0.34 -10.70
C VAL A 280 -0.97 1.03 -9.40
N GLU A 281 -0.50 2.26 -9.49
CA GLU A 281 -0.22 3.15 -8.37
C GLU A 281 -0.32 4.60 -8.85
N ASP A 282 -1.56 5.10 -8.95
CA ASP A 282 -1.80 6.47 -9.41
C ASP A 282 -3.13 6.98 -8.88
N ALA A 283 -3.27 8.32 -8.86
CA ALA A 283 -4.52 9.00 -8.63
C ALA A 283 -4.99 9.65 -9.93
N PHE A 284 -6.16 9.29 -10.40
CA PHE A 284 -6.73 9.81 -11.63
C PHE A 284 -8.22 10.13 -11.52
N VAL A 285 -8.70 10.99 -12.38
CA VAL A 285 -10.13 11.32 -12.47
C VAL A 285 -10.85 10.20 -13.22
N GLY A 286 -11.75 9.53 -12.52
CA GLY A 286 -12.43 8.37 -13.10
C GLY A 286 -13.45 7.73 -12.18
N GLY A 287 -13.64 6.43 -12.35
CA GLY A 287 -14.54 5.63 -11.53
C GLY A 287 -14.11 4.16 -11.49
N ALA A 288 -14.48 3.50 -10.41
CA ALA A 288 -14.28 2.08 -10.22
C ALA A 288 -15.50 1.45 -9.55
N PHE A 289 -15.72 0.17 -9.80
CA PHE A 289 -16.66 -0.64 -9.04
C PHE A 289 -16.13 -2.06 -8.87
N THR A 290 -16.53 -2.69 -7.78
CA THR A 290 -16.11 -4.06 -7.46
C THR A 290 -17.31 -4.98 -7.35
N ILE A 291 -17.18 -6.19 -7.91
CA ILE A 291 -18.08 -7.31 -7.65
C ILE A 291 -17.41 -8.15 -6.56
N PRO A 292 -17.83 -7.99 -5.29
CA PRO A 292 -17.11 -8.59 -4.16
C PRO A 292 -17.59 -10.00 -3.83
N ALA A 293 -16.77 -10.70 -3.05
CA ALA A 293 -17.15 -11.89 -2.29
C ALA A 293 -17.82 -13.00 -3.10
N LYS A 294 -17.27 -13.32 -4.27
CA LYS A 294 -17.70 -14.50 -5.03
C LYS A 294 -16.87 -15.72 -4.60
N ASN A 295 -17.53 -16.86 -4.51
CA ASN A 295 -16.87 -18.12 -4.21
C ASN A 295 -17.21 -19.18 -5.25
N SER A 296 -16.38 -20.21 -5.34
CA SER A 296 -16.63 -21.35 -6.21
C SER A 296 -16.00 -22.61 -5.62
N PRO A 297 -16.76 -23.42 -4.88
CA PRO A 297 -16.27 -24.68 -4.34
C PRO A 297 -15.73 -25.63 -5.42
N LYS A 298 -16.27 -25.55 -6.65
CA LYS A 298 -15.81 -26.38 -7.77
C LYS A 298 -14.37 -26.10 -8.18
N PHE A 299 -13.92 -24.87 -8.03
CA PHE A 299 -12.57 -24.42 -8.39
C PHE A 299 -11.70 -24.15 -7.15
N ASP A 300 -12.15 -24.57 -5.97
CA ASP A 300 -11.44 -24.36 -4.69
C ASP A 300 -11.19 -22.87 -4.38
N ILE A 301 -12.11 -22.01 -4.82
CA ILE A 301 -12.07 -20.56 -4.60
C ILE A 301 -12.89 -20.24 -3.35
N SER A 302 -12.23 -19.76 -2.30
CA SER A 302 -12.88 -19.33 -1.06
C SER A 302 -13.47 -17.93 -1.19
N ASN A 303 -12.76 -17.03 -1.84
CA ASN A 303 -13.19 -15.67 -2.14
C ASN A 303 -12.64 -15.19 -3.47
N MET A 304 -13.39 -14.34 -4.17
CA MET A 304 -12.96 -13.67 -5.39
C MET A 304 -13.63 -12.30 -5.47
N ASP A 305 -12.80 -11.29 -5.64
CA ASP A 305 -13.24 -9.93 -5.92
C ASP A 305 -12.79 -9.53 -7.33
N VAL A 306 -13.68 -8.91 -8.10
CA VAL A 306 -13.37 -8.42 -9.44
C VAL A 306 -13.67 -6.93 -9.51
N THR A 307 -12.65 -6.12 -9.75
CA THR A 307 -12.75 -4.67 -9.84
C THR A 307 -12.59 -4.21 -11.29
N PHE A 308 -13.50 -3.36 -11.74
CA PHE A 308 -13.44 -2.65 -13.01
C PHE A 308 -13.14 -1.19 -12.73
N PHE A 309 -12.27 -0.58 -13.52
CA PHE A 309 -11.92 0.84 -13.36
C PHE A 309 -11.69 1.53 -14.71
N ALA A 310 -11.91 2.84 -14.72
CA ALA A 310 -11.61 3.70 -15.85
C ALA A 310 -11.18 5.07 -15.37
N GLY A 311 -10.13 5.62 -16.00
CA GLY A 311 -9.61 6.98 -15.78
C GLY A 311 -9.61 7.74 -17.09
N ILE A 312 -9.99 9.02 -17.05
CA ILE A 312 -10.15 9.88 -18.24
C ILE A 312 -9.31 11.16 -18.18
N ASP A 313 -8.72 11.45 -17.03
CA ASP A 313 -7.84 12.60 -16.81
C ASP A 313 -6.90 12.29 -15.65
N LYS A 314 -5.75 12.96 -15.60
CA LYS A 314 -4.71 12.74 -14.58
C LYS A 314 -4.10 11.32 -14.60
N VAL A 315 -4.26 10.59 -15.70
CA VAL A 315 -3.69 9.25 -15.87
C VAL A 315 -2.21 9.37 -16.23
N THR A 316 -1.34 8.79 -15.42
CA THR A 316 0.10 8.87 -15.62
C THR A 316 0.67 7.55 -16.14
N SER A 317 1.41 7.62 -17.24
CA SER A 317 2.14 6.47 -17.79
C SER A 317 3.56 6.89 -18.19
N ALA A 318 4.56 6.19 -17.68
CA ALA A 318 5.96 6.41 -18.06
C ALA A 318 6.23 6.11 -19.54
N ALA A 319 5.34 5.36 -20.20
CA ALA A 319 5.43 5.05 -21.62
C ALA A 319 4.98 6.20 -22.53
N ILE A 320 4.21 7.18 -22.01
CA ILE A 320 3.62 8.27 -22.80
C ILE A 320 4.24 9.59 -22.35
N LYS A 321 5.23 10.04 -23.13
CA LYS A 321 5.96 11.28 -22.87
C LYS A 321 5.74 12.28 -24.00
N ASN A 322 5.75 13.58 -23.70
CA ASN A 322 5.74 14.64 -24.70
C ASN A 322 7.08 14.75 -25.45
N ALA A 323 7.16 15.71 -26.39
CA ALA A 323 8.36 15.96 -27.16
C ALA A 323 9.58 16.36 -26.30
N ASP A 324 9.35 16.88 -25.10
CA ASP A 324 10.37 17.29 -24.14
C ASP A 324 10.74 16.16 -23.16
N GLY A 325 10.21 14.93 -23.36
CA GLY A 325 10.45 13.77 -22.51
C GLY A 325 9.63 13.75 -21.21
N GLN A 326 8.73 14.72 -21.02
CA GLN A 326 7.91 14.84 -19.81
C GLN A 326 6.63 14.01 -19.92
N ILE A 327 6.22 13.42 -18.83
CA ILE A 327 4.95 12.72 -18.71
C ILE A 327 3.81 13.75 -18.66
N GLU A 328 2.77 13.56 -19.48
CA GLU A 328 1.57 14.41 -19.51
C GLU A 328 0.36 13.64 -18.98
N ASP A 329 -0.04 13.93 -17.76
CA ASP A 329 -1.12 13.25 -17.03
C ASP A 329 -2.54 13.49 -17.58
N SER A 330 -2.72 14.49 -18.44
CA SER A 330 -4.02 14.84 -19.04
C SER A 330 -4.23 14.27 -20.45
N LYS A 331 -3.25 13.52 -20.97
CA LYS A 331 -3.23 13.06 -22.36
C LYS A 331 -3.44 11.56 -22.54
N SER A 332 -3.89 10.88 -21.49
CA SER A 332 -4.13 9.44 -21.52
C SER A 332 -5.47 9.08 -20.89
N ASN A 333 -6.09 8.02 -21.39
CA ASN A 333 -7.17 7.31 -20.70
C ASN A 333 -6.67 5.94 -20.26
N VAL A 334 -7.23 5.42 -19.19
CA VAL A 334 -7.00 4.04 -18.75
C VAL A 334 -8.33 3.30 -18.59
N PHE A 335 -8.36 2.04 -19.00
CA PHE A 335 -9.45 1.10 -18.76
C PHE A 335 -8.86 -0.19 -18.23
N GLY A 336 -9.43 -0.74 -17.18
CA GLY A 336 -8.87 -1.96 -16.60
C GLY A 336 -9.87 -2.80 -15.84
N VAL A 337 -9.47 -4.06 -15.68
CA VAL A 337 -10.12 -5.04 -14.82
C VAL A 337 -9.05 -5.80 -14.05
N THR A 338 -9.29 -5.99 -12.78
CA THR A 338 -8.42 -6.80 -11.92
C THR A 338 -9.24 -7.77 -11.10
N ALA A 339 -8.66 -8.92 -10.79
CA ALA A 339 -9.27 -9.92 -9.93
C ALA A 339 -8.28 -10.32 -8.82
N PHE A 340 -8.79 -10.38 -7.60
CA PHE A 340 -8.14 -11.02 -6.48
C PHE A 340 -8.89 -12.33 -6.18
N ILE A 341 -8.19 -13.44 -6.19
CA ILE A 341 -8.78 -14.77 -6.05
C ILE A 341 -8.06 -15.52 -4.93
N GLU A 342 -8.77 -15.77 -3.86
CA GLU A 342 -8.27 -16.53 -2.73
C GLU A 342 -8.63 -18.01 -2.88
N THR A 343 -7.61 -18.83 -2.84
CA THR A 343 -7.76 -20.30 -2.87
C THR A 343 -7.26 -20.91 -1.57
N ARG A 344 -7.52 -22.19 -1.37
CA ARG A 344 -7.05 -22.93 -0.21
C ARG A 344 -5.52 -22.88 -0.03
N GLU A 345 -4.76 -22.82 -1.10
CA GLU A 345 -3.30 -22.94 -1.05
C GLU A 345 -2.56 -21.59 -1.12
N GLY A 346 -3.23 -20.53 -1.48
CA GLY A 346 -2.65 -19.22 -1.69
C GLY A 346 -3.62 -18.31 -2.42
N TYR A 347 -3.15 -17.19 -2.94
CA TYR A 347 -3.99 -16.27 -3.70
C TYR A 347 -3.37 -15.89 -5.03
N PHE A 348 -4.25 -15.69 -5.98
CA PHE A 348 -3.94 -15.23 -7.33
C PHE A 348 -4.44 -13.80 -7.50
N GLU A 349 -3.62 -12.95 -8.07
CA GLU A 349 -4.03 -11.63 -8.56
C GLU A 349 -3.79 -11.60 -10.06
N GLY A 350 -4.76 -11.12 -10.82
CA GLY A 350 -4.64 -10.98 -12.25
C GLY A 350 -5.28 -9.71 -12.72
N GLY A 351 -4.76 -9.12 -13.78
CA GLY A 351 -5.30 -7.89 -14.34
C GLY A 351 -5.04 -7.74 -15.82
N TYR A 352 -5.93 -7.02 -16.46
CA TYR A 352 -5.79 -6.53 -17.82
C TYR A 352 -6.15 -5.05 -17.84
N GLY A 353 -5.31 -4.26 -18.51
CA GLY A 353 -5.56 -2.85 -18.73
C GLY A 353 -5.18 -2.41 -20.13
N PHE A 354 -5.75 -1.30 -20.54
CA PHE A 354 -5.50 -0.65 -21.80
C PHE A 354 -5.28 0.84 -21.55
N ILE A 355 -4.20 1.39 -22.09
CA ILE A 355 -3.91 2.82 -22.13
C ILE A 355 -4.19 3.33 -23.54
N ASP A 356 -4.99 4.39 -23.62
CA ASP A 356 -5.38 5.11 -24.82
C ASP A 356 -4.67 6.47 -24.83
N ASP A 357 -3.77 6.67 -25.80
CA ASP A 357 -2.99 7.90 -25.99
C ASP A 357 -3.81 8.96 -26.74
N LYS A 358 -4.18 10.03 -26.03
CA LYS A 358 -4.97 11.14 -26.59
C LYS A 358 -4.16 12.28 -27.18
N ARG A 359 -2.85 12.15 -27.32
CA ARG A 359 -2.04 13.23 -27.86
C ARG A 359 -2.35 13.42 -29.35
N ASP A 360 -2.77 14.62 -29.71
CA ASP A 360 -3.08 15.00 -31.10
C ASP A 360 -1.83 15.49 -31.82
N GLY A 361 -1.62 15.06 -33.05
CA GLY A 361 -0.63 15.62 -33.96
C GLY A 361 -0.07 14.61 -34.98
N ASP A 362 0.08 15.01 -36.23
CA ASP A 362 0.62 14.19 -37.33
C ASP A 362 2.06 13.69 -37.10
N GLN A 363 2.74 14.20 -36.09
CA GLN A 363 4.12 13.81 -35.73
C GLN A 363 4.20 12.96 -34.46
N LEU A 364 3.10 12.82 -33.72
CA LEU A 364 3.03 11.97 -32.54
C LEU A 364 2.63 10.58 -32.96
N SER A 365 3.34 9.60 -32.47
CA SER A 365 3.05 8.19 -32.71
C SER A 365 1.87 7.77 -31.86
N ASP A 366 1.18 6.74 -32.29
CA ASP A 366 0.19 6.03 -31.51
C ASP A 366 0.91 5.15 -30.48
N PHE A 367 0.87 5.56 -29.22
CA PHE A 367 1.50 4.87 -28.11
C PHE A 367 0.49 4.08 -27.26
N ASP A 368 -0.70 3.82 -27.78
CA ASP A 368 -1.66 2.92 -27.15
C ASP A 368 -1.01 1.58 -26.83
N TYR A 369 -1.29 1.03 -25.67
CA TYR A 369 -0.80 -0.29 -25.32
C TYR A 369 -1.72 -1.07 -24.39
N HIS A 370 -1.61 -2.37 -24.47
CA HIS A 370 -2.24 -3.33 -23.58
C HIS A 370 -1.25 -3.75 -22.51
N ASN A 371 -1.74 -3.93 -21.30
CA ASN A 371 -0.94 -4.40 -20.19
C ASN A 371 -1.66 -5.54 -19.47
N LEU A 372 -0.94 -6.64 -19.26
CA LEU A 372 -1.43 -7.83 -18.57
C LEU A 372 -0.54 -8.09 -17.36
N THR A 373 -1.16 -8.56 -16.29
CA THR A 373 -0.44 -8.97 -15.09
C THR A 373 -1.05 -10.22 -14.49
N ALA A 374 -0.20 -11.05 -13.90
CA ALA A 374 -0.61 -12.19 -13.11
C ALA A 374 0.37 -12.44 -11.97
N SER A 375 -0.12 -12.73 -10.79
CA SER A 375 0.71 -13.10 -9.65
C SER A 375 0.11 -14.29 -8.89
N TRP A 376 1.00 -15.08 -8.32
CA TRP A 376 0.64 -16.15 -7.40
C TRP A 376 1.45 -15.99 -6.12
N THR A 377 0.76 -15.89 -4.99
CA THR A 377 1.38 -15.79 -3.68
C THR A 377 0.96 -16.96 -2.81
N LYS A 378 1.95 -17.62 -2.22
CA LYS A 378 1.75 -18.78 -1.37
C LYS A 378 2.74 -18.80 -0.20
N ARG A 379 2.26 -19.30 0.94
CA ARG A 379 3.11 -19.57 2.10
C ARG A 379 3.49 -21.05 2.12
N TYR A 380 4.80 -21.33 2.11
CA TYR A 380 5.33 -22.69 2.14
C TYR A 380 5.73 -23.08 3.57
N GLY A 381 5.14 -24.18 4.05
CA GLY A 381 5.42 -24.71 5.39
C GLY A 381 5.18 -23.74 6.53
N GLY A 382 4.31 -22.75 6.32
CA GLY A 382 4.05 -21.69 7.28
C GLY A 382 5.21 -20.71 7.53
N LYS A 383 6.36 -20.89 6.84
CA LYS A 383 7.59 -20.14 7.12
C LYS A 383 8.06 -19.24 5.99
N LEU A 384 7.89 -19.64 4.75
CA LEU A 384 8.35 -18.91 3.60
C LEU A 384 7.15 -18.33 2.83
N SER A 385 7.01 -17.02 2.80
CA SER A 385 6.12 -16.33 1.89
C SER A 385 6.82 -16.15 0.55
N ASN A 386 6.19 -16.61 -0.52
CA ASN A 386 6.71 -16.47 -1.87
C ASN A 386 5.63 -15.89 -2.77
N SER A 387 6.00 -14.91 -3.59
CA SER A 387 5.17 -14.33 -4.63
C SER A 387 5.91 -14.37 -5.96
N VAL A 388 5.26 -14.84 -7.00
CA VAL A 388 5.76 -14.80 -8.38
C VAL A 388 4.81 -13.93 -9.19
N ARG A 389 5.33 -12.88 -9.80
CA ARG A 389 4.55 -11.90 -10.57
C ARG A 389 5.09 -11.81 -11.99
N GLY A 390 4.19 -11.74 -12.95
CA GLY A 390 4.49 -11.49 -14.34
C GLY A 390 3.76 -10.24 -14.85
N PHE A 391 4.44 -9.48 -15.70
CA PHE A 391 3.93 -8.26 -16.33
C PHE A 391 4.22 -8.32 -17.81
N TRP A 392 3.26 -7.97 -18.65
CA TRP A 392 3.40 -7.94 -20.10
C TRP A 392 2.82 -6.65 -20.65
N SER A 393 3.63 -5.89 -21.38
CA SER A 393 3.24 -4.70 -22.15
C SER A 393 3.33 -5.02 -23.62
N LEU A 394 2.29 -4.74 -24.38
CA LEU A 394 2.22 -5.10 -25.81
C LEU A 394 1.25 -4.22 -26.59
N GLY A 395 1.41 -4.23 -27.90
CA GLY A 395 0.45 -3.62 -28.83
C GLY A 395 0.81 -2.24 -29.33
N GLN A 396 1.84 -1.60 -28.78
CA GLN A 396 2.32 -0.32 -29.29
C GLN A 396 2.80 -0.39 -30.74
N THR A 397 2.32 0.52 -31.58
CA THR A 397 2.70 0.63 -33.00
C THR A 397 3.12 2.05 -33.35
N PRO A 398 4.25 2.55 -32.79
CA PRO A 398 4.68 3.90 -33.04
C PRO A 398 5.02 4.14 -34.52
N ASN A 399 4.61 5.29 -35.04
CA ASN A 399 4.85 5.67 -36.43
C ASN A 399 6.30 6.12 -36.67
N GLY A 400 6.82 5.83 -37.86
CA GLY A 400 8.12 6.34 -38.30
C GLY A 400 9.32 5.71 -37.63
N SER A 401 10.26 6.53 -37.16
CA SER A 401 11.49 6.10 -36.48
C SER A 401 11.37 6.03 -34.96
N ASN A 402 10.15 6.22 -34.42
CA ASN A 402 9.93 6.23 -33.00
C ASN A 402 10.05 4.81 -32.41
N THR A 403 10.67 4.73 -31.27
CA THR A 403 10.88 3.46 -30.56
C THR A 403 9.69 3.17 -29.66
N GLN A 404 9.28 1.92 -29.57
CA GLN A 404 8.28 1.48 -28.60
C GLN A 404 8.77 1.80 -27.17
N THR A 405 7.87 2.24 -26.32
CA THR A 405 8.15 2.59 -24.90
C THR A 405 7.46 1.64 -23.91
N ALA A 406 6.50 0.87 -24.38
CA ALA A 406 5.79 -0.15 -23.60
C ALA A 406 5.63 -1.43 -24.45
N ASP A 407 6.70 -2.19 -24.52
CA ASP A 407 6.77 -3.51 -25.15
C ASP A 407 7.68 -4.39 -24.33
N GLY A 408 7.28 -5.61 -24.05
CA GLY A 408 8.14 -6.53 -23.30
C GLY A 408 7.43 -7.21 -22.12
N PHE A 409 8.21 -7.94 -21.37
CA PHE A 409 7.73 -8.64 -20.18
C PHE A 409 8.72 -8.57 -19.03
N ALA A 410 8.21 -8.70 -17.81
CA ALA A 410 9.04 -8.88 -16.62
C ALA A 410 8.47 -9.95 -15.71
N ILE A 411 9.37 -10.61 -14.99
CA ILE A 411 9.04 -11.53 -13.91
C ILE A 411 9.73 -11.02 -12.65
N LEU A 412 8.97 -10.91 -11.57
CA LEU A 412 9.45 -10.60 -10.22
C LEU A 412 9.11 -11.76 -9.30
N VAL A 413 10.10 -12.25 -8.54
CA VAL A 413 9.95 -13.29 -7.53
C VAL A 413 10.35 -12.73 -6.18
N GLU A 414 9.39 -12.60 -5.29
CA GLU A 414 9.60 -12.06 -3.95
C GLU A 414 9.55 -13.20 -2.92
N ASN A 415 10.49 -13.21 -2.00
CA ASN A 415 10.57 -14.20 -0.94
C ASN A 415 10.85 -13.51 0.40
N SER A 416 10.11 -13.88 1.42
CA SER A 416 10.33 -13.41 2.78
C SER A 416 10.12 -14.53 3.79
N LEU A 417 10.99 -14.61 4.78
CA LEU A 417 10.81 -15.55 5.88
C LEU A 417 9.69 -15.03 6.80
N VAL A 418 8.66 -15.84 6.97
CA VAL A 418 7.59 -15.55 7.92
C VAL A 418 8.02 -16.03 9.30
N THR A 419 7.93 -15.17 10.28
CA THR A 419 8.25 -15.50 11.67
C THR A 419 7.03 -15.33 12.55
N HIS A 420 6.91 -16.16 13.58
CA HIS A 420 5.93 -16.04 14.65
C HIS A 420 6.50 -15.29 15.88
N LYS A 421 7.80 -14.98 15.86
CA LYS A 421 8.47 -14.21 16.91
C LYS A 421 8.83 -12.83 16.38
N PRO A 422 8.21 -11.74 16.87
CA PRO A 422 8.48 -10.38 16.40
C PRO A 422 9.94 -9.96 16.59
N LEU A 423 10.63 -10.51 17.59
CA LEU A 423 12.06 -10.25 17.87
C LEU A 423 12.92 -11.27 17.12
N THR A 424 13.07 -11.11 15.81
CA THR A 424 13.79 -12.10 15.01
C THR A 424 14.42 -11.50 13.78
N LEU A 425 15.30 -12.26 13.15
CA LEU A 425 15.86 -11.97 11.85
C LEU A 425 14.89 -12.46 10.77
N ILE A 426 14.55 -11.58 9.85
CA ILE A 426 13.68 -11.85 8.70
C ILE A 426 14.51 -11.65 7.43
N PRO A 427 15.15 -12.68 6.89
CA PRO A 427 15.78 -12.60 5.59
C PRO A 427 14.72 -12.54 4.49
N TYR A 428 15.01 -11.74 3.46
CA TYR A 428 14.24 -11.67 2.23
C TYR A 428 15.14 -11.70 1.01
N ALA A 429 14.57 -12.11 -0.12
CA ALA A 429 15.28 -12.15 -1.38
C ALA A 429 14.29 -11.96 -2.53
N ASN A 430 14.46 -10.88 -3.28
CA ASN A 430 13.66 -10.53 -4.44
C ASN A 430 14.53 -10.67 -5.68
N PHE A 431 14.03 -11.36 -6.70
CA PHE A 431 14.73 -11.59 -7.97
C PHE A 431 13.87 -11.09 -9.10
N PHE A 432 14.48 -10.49 -10.11
CA PHE A 432 13.76 -10.01 -11.27
C PHE A 432 14.53 -10.28 -12.58
N ILE A 433 13.76 -10.35 -13.64
CA ILE A 433 14.22 -10.30 -15.02
C ILE A 433 13.18 -9.56 -15.85
N GLY A 434 13.63 -8.64 -16.68
CA GLY A 434 12.80 -7.95 -17.63
C GLY A 434 13.45 -7.91 -19.00
N VAL A 435 12.65 -8.08 -20.02
CA VAL A 435 13.07 -8.12 -21.44
C VAL A 435 12.32 -7.04 -22.19
N ASP A 436 13.02 -6.35 -23.07
CA ASP A 436 12.52 -5.17 -23.75
C ASP A 436 12.09 -4.07 -22.74
N ARG A 437 10.92 -3.47 -22.88
CA ARG A 437 10.46 -2.34 -22.07
C ARG A 437 9.17 -2.65 -21.32
N PRO A 438 9.19 -3.53 -20.31
CA PRO A 438 8.03 -3.79 -19.47
C PRO A 438 7.65 -2.53 -18.70
N GLN A 439 6.36 -2.22 -18.66
CA GLN A 439 5.83 -1.06 -17.94
C GLN A 439 4.74 -1.49 -16.95
N PRO A 440 4.57 -0.79 -15.82
CA PRO A 440 3.31 -0.84 -15.08
C PRO A 440 2.19 -0.27 -15.95
N LEU A 441 0.93 -0.58 -15.61
CA LEU A 441 -0.20 -0.03 -16.36
C LEU A 441 -0.30 1.48 -16.17
N VAL A 442 -0.40 1.91 -14.90
CA VAL A 442 -0.50 3.33 -14.53
C VAL A 442 0.39 3.57 -13.32
N ARG A 443 1.33 4.49 -13.48
CA ARG A 443 2.22 4.91 -12.40
C ARG A 443 2.87 6.23 -12.78
N GLY A 444 2.77 7.19 -11.88
CA GLY A 444 3.36 8.51 -12.08
C GLY A 444 4.87 8.46 -12.17
N ASN A 445 5.49 7.54 -11.47
CA ASN A 445 6.92 7.55 -11.28
C ASN A 445 7.52 6.21 -11.05
N ASP A 446 8.74 6.11 -11.52
CA ASP A 446 9.58 4.94 -11.42
C ASP A 446 9.13 3.72 -12.22
N GLY A 447 10.12 2.91 -12.46
CA GLY A 447 9.95 1.66 -13.16
C GLY A 447 9.27 0.58 -12.33
N LEU A 448 9.17 -0.58 -12.92
CA LEU A 448 8.45 -1.74 -12.39
C LEU A 448 8.96 -2.25 -11.03
N LEU A 449 10.26 -2.03 -10.71
CA LEU A 449 10.90 -2.52 -9.50
C LEU A 449 10.81 -1.56 -8.30
N LYS A 450 10.09 -0.46 -8.43
CA LYS A 450 9.87 0.50 -7.36
C LYS A 450 9.46 -0.21 -6.07
N ASN A 451 10.12 0.12 -4.97
CA ASN A 451 9.86 -0.42 -3.64
C ASN A 451 10.05 -1.95 -3.48
N THR A 452 10.72 -2.61 -4.41
CA THR A 452 11.06 -4.04 -4.26
C THR A 452 12.27 -4.29 -3.36
N GLY A 453 12.90 -3.23 -2.88
CA GLY A 453 14.02 -3.22 -1.93
C GLY A 453 14.38 -1.78 -1.58
N ILE A 454 15.26 -1.58 -0.59
CA ILE A 454 15.74 -0.24 -0.19
C ILE A 454 16.46 0.45 -1.34
N ALA A 455 17.27 -0.31 -2.09
CA ALA A 455 18.03 0.21 -3.23
C ALA A 455 17.14 0.59 -4.43
N PHE A 456 15.87 0.23 -4.43
CA PHE A 456 14.87 0.57 -5.45
C PHE A 456 13.78 1.49 -4.93
N GLU A 457 13.90 1.96 -3.69
CA GLU A 457 12.89 2.83 -3.09
C GLU A 457 12.96 4.24 -3.65
N THR A 458 11.81 4.78 -3.99
CA THR A 458 11.68 6.18 -4.34
C THR A 458 11.44 7.01 -3.10
N ASP A 459 12.32 7.95 -2.86
CA ASP A 459 12.12 8.96 -1.81
C ASP A 459 11.59 10.25 -2.39
N GLY A 460 10.33 10.48 -2.19
CA GLY A 460 9.66 11.66 -2.63
C GLY A 460 9.90 12.93 -1.83
N LEU A 461 10.84 12.97 -0.92
CA LEU A 461 11.10 14.15 -0.10
C LEU A 461 12.49 14.72 -0.33
N THR A 462 13.50 13.88 -0.50
CA THR A 462 14.91 14.30 -0.56
C THR A 462 15.64 13.82 -1.82
N GLY A 463 14.95 13.12 -2.74
CA GLY A 463 15.60 12.55 -3.93
C GLY A 463 16.72 11.57 -3.56
N PHE A 464 16.46 10.68 -2.62
CA PHE A 464 17.43 9.69 -2.16
C PHE A 464 17.87 8.79 -3.30
N PRO A 465 19.20 8.55 -3.49
CA PRO A 465 19.71 7.79 -4.62
C PRO A 465 19.22 6.34 -4.62
N LYS A 466 19.04 5.78 -5.81
CA LYS A 466 18.59 4.41 -6.02
C LYS A 466 19.20 3.79 -7.28
N LEU A 467 19.12 2.47 -7.40
CA LEU A 467 19.42 1.75 -8.62
C LEU A 467 18.29 1.92 -9.65
N ASP A 468 18.58 1.57 -10.90
CA ASP A 468 17.56 1.53 -11.96
C ASP A 468 16.43 0.57 -11.58
N SER A 469 15.23 1.11 -11.53
CA SER A 469 14.01 0.39 -11.17
C SER A 469 13.16 -0.02 -12.38
N SER A 470 13.60 0.24 -13.62
CA SER A 470 12.80 0.01 -14.83
C SER A 470 12.59 -1.46 -15.18
N ALA A 471 13.55 -2.32 -14.85
CA ALA A 471 13.63 -3.72 -15.32
C ALA A 471 13.74 -3.85 -16.85
N GLN A 472 14.20 -2.82 -17.57
CA GLN A 472 14.34 -2.84 -19.03
C GLN A 472 15.61 -3.58 -19.41
N ASP A 473 15.50 -4.65 -20.21
CA ASP A 473 16.63 -5.47 -20.64
C ASP A 473 17.64 -5.75 -19.51
N ALA A 474 17.12 -6.10 -18.34
CA ALA A 474 17.91 -6.25 -17.14
C ALA A 474 17.43 -7.40 -16.27
N TYR A 475 18.36 -7.96 -15.50
CA TYR A 475 18.06 -8.89 -14.42
C TYR A 475 18.81 -8.48 -13.16
N GLY A 476 18.36 -8.99 -12.03
CA GLY A 476 19.03 -8.69 -10.78
C GLY A 476 18.28 -9.20 -9.57
N PHE A 477 18.69 -8.69 -8.42
CA PHE A 477 18.06 -9.06 -7.16
C PHE A 477 18.29 -8.01 -6.08
N ALA A 478 17.47 -8.06 -5.02
CA ALA A 478 17.69 -7.45 -3.73
C ALA A 478 17.62 -8.53 -2.65
N ILE A 479 18.68 -8.70 -1.88
CA ILE A 479 18.74 -9.64 -0.76
C ILE A 479 19.01 -8.85 0.50
N GLY A 480 18.16 -9.03 1.51
CA GLY A 480 18.28 -8.28 2.74
C GLY A 480 17.97 -9.11 3.98
N ILE A 481 18.34 -8.52 5.11
CA ILE A 481 18.03 -9.05 6.43
C ILE A 481 17.42 -7.93 7.24
N GLU A 482 16.19 -8.14 7.69
CA GLU A 482 15.53 -7.29 8.67
C GLU A 482 15.68 -7.88 10.07
N ASN A 483 16.05 -7.05 11.02
CA ASN A 483 16.08 -7.39 12.43
C ASN A 483 15.11 -6.50 13.20
N LEU A 484 14.10 -7.11 13.79
CA LEU A 484 13.15 -6.47 14.69
C LEU A 484 13.68 -6.57 16.13
N PHE A 485 14.07 -5.46 16.72
CA PHE A 485 14.52 -5.44 18.12
C PHE A 485 13.35 -5.54 19.10
N ASP A 486 12.26 -4.93 18.73
CA ASP A 486 10.96 -4.94 19.41
C ASP A 486 9.88 -4.47 18.41
N LEU A 487 8.66 -4.25 18.85
CA LEU A 487 7.58 -3.73 18.00
C LEU A 487 7.78 -2.27 17.55
N SER A 488 8.78 -1.58 18.09
CA SER A 488 9.01 -0.15 17.82
C SER A 488 10.29 0.12 17.03
N ARG A 489 11.19 -0.85 16.87
CA ARG A 489 12.51 -0.63 16.28
C ARG A 489 12.90 -1.74 15.33
N GLN A 490 13.39 -1.34 14.16
CA GLN A 490 13.91 -2.26 13.16
C GLN A 490 15.20 -1.72 12.54
N VAL A 491 16.03 -2.62 12.07
CA VAL A 491 17.14 -2.33 11.17
C VAL A 491 17.10 -3.28 10.00
N VAL A 492 17.36 -2.78 8.79
CA VAL A 492 17.44 -3.57 7.57
C VAL A 492 18.80 -3.32 6.92
N PHE A 493 19.44 -4.38 6.45
CA PHE A 493 20.61 -4.33 5.58
C PHE A 493 20.28 -5.05 4.28
N GLU A 494 20.62 -4.44 3.16
CA GLU A 494 20.34 -4.97 1.84
C GLU A 494 21.55 -4.84 0.92
N PHE A 495 21.74 -5.86 0.10
CA PHE A 495 22.59 -5.83 -1.08
C PHE A 495 21.72 -6.02 -2.31
N ALA A 496 21.85 -5.16 -3.30
CA ALA A 496 21.09 -5.21 -4.54
C ALA A 496 22.00 -5.07 -5.76
N THR A 497 21.56 -5.60 -6.89
CA THR A 497 22.26 -5.48 -8.17
C THR A 497 21.28 -5.42 -9.32
N VAL A 498 21.65 -4.66 -10.36
CA VAL A 498 21.01 -4.62 -11.68
C VAL A 498 22.06 -4.91 -12.72
N GLN A 499 21.81 -5.90 -13.56
CA GLN A 499 22.73 -6.34 -14.62
C GLN A 499 22.04 -6.23 -15.97
N PRO A 500 22.45 -5.31 -16.84
CA PRO A 500 21.89 -5.21 -18.18
C PRO A 500 22.29 -6.41 -19.03
N PHE A 501 21.40 -6.83 -19.93
CA PHE A 501 21.69 -7.80 -20.96
C PHE A 501 21.16 -7.31 -22.32
N GLY A 502 21.79 -7.78 -23.41
CA GLY A 502 21.43 -7.27 -24.73
C GLY A 502 22.12 -5.94 -25.06
N GLY A 503 22.03 -5.53 -26.29
CA GLY A 503 22.92 -4.50 -26.77
C GLY A 503 22.42 -3.05 -26.68
N GLN A 504 21.32 -2.75 -26.03
CA GLN A 504 20.61 -1.48 -26.24
C GLN A 504 19.88 -0.92 -25.00
N SER A 505 20.40 -1.03 -23.82
CA SER A 505 19.84 -0.29 -22.71
C SER A 505 20.46 1.11 -22.63
N GLU A 506 19.85 2.08 -23.29
CA GLU A 506 20.26 3.49 -23.21
C GLU A 506 19.96 4.12 -21.83
N THR A 507 19.12 3.48 -21.03
CA THR A 507 18.63 3.98 -19.74
C THR A 507 19.40 3.40 -18.54
N ILE A 508 20.20 2.34 -18.71
CA ILE A 508 20.90 1.67 -17.62
C ILE A 508 22.35 2.12 -17.56
N ALA A 509 22.78 2.56 -16.39
CA ALA A 509 24.15 3.00 -16.12
C ALA A 509 25.19 1.84 -16.08
N GLY A 510 25.03 0.81 -16.90
CA GLY A 510 25.84 -0.40 -16.90
C GLY A 510 25.49 -1.33 -15.73
N ASP A 511 26.46 -2.16 -15.34
CA ASP A 511 26.32 -3.01 -14.15
C ASP A 511 26.18 -2.15 -12.90
N GLN A 512 25.19 -2.45 -12.05
CA GLN A 512 24.90 -1.67 -10.86
C GLN A 512 24.92 -2.56 -9.62
N TYR A 513 25.51 -2.07 -8.56
CA TYR A 513 25.60 -2.74 -7.26
C TYR A 513 25.34 -1.73 -6.17
N ALA A 514 24.55 -2.07 -5.15
CA ALA A 514 24.32 -1.22 -4.00
C ALA A 514 24.34 -1.99 -2.68
N LEU A 515 24.85 -1.32 -1.65
CA LEU A 515 24.67 -1.68 -0.25
C LEU A 515 23.80 -0.62 0.39
N SER A 516 22.71 -1.05 1.00
CA SER A 516 21.75 -0.16 1.64
C SER A 516 21.49 -0.57 3.07
N ALA A 517 21.18 0.41 3.91
CA ALA A 517 20.78 0.19 5.29
C ALA A 517 19.64 1.13 5.66
N ARG A 518 18.71 0.63 6.48
CA ARG A 518 17.63 1.41 7.07
C ARG A 518 17.53 1.14 8.56
N TYR A 519 17.38 2.18 9.34
CA TYR A 519 16.97 2.09 10.74
C TYR A 519 15.70 2.90 10.94
N GLN A 520 14.68 2.28 11.52
CA GLN A 520 13.43 2.95 11.87
C GLN A 520 13.11 2.73 13.33
N HIS A 521 12.63 3.78 14.00
CA HIS A 521 12.28 3.76 15.40
C HIS A 521 11.05 4.65 15.67
N ASN A 522 10.00 4.04 16.17
CA ASN A 522 8.87 4.77 16.74
C ASN A 522 9.30 5.35 18.09
N LEU A 523 9.60 6.65 18.13
CA LEU A 523 10.00 7.34 19.36
C LEU A 523 8.86 7.38 20.37
N ASN A 524 7.64 7.46 19.89
CA ASN A 524 6.37 7.29 20.59
C ASN A 524 5.26 7.07 19.53
N ASP A 525 4.00 7.05 19.98
CA ASP A 525 2.78 6.88 19.17
C ASP A 525 2.64 7.89 18.01
N ARG A 526 3.29 9.05 18.07
CA ARG A 526 3.17 10.15 17.10
C ARG A 526 4.41 10.40 16.28
N TRP A 527 5.57 10.03 16.80
CA TRP A 527 6.85 10.37 16.20
C TRP A 527 7.62 9.14 15.74
N ILE A 528 8.00 9.14 14.48
CA ILE A 528 8.82 8.11 13.85
C ILE A 528 10.13 8.75 13.39
N LEU A 529 11.24 8.15 13.77
CA LEU A 529 12.58 8.46 13.27
C LEU A 529 12.96 7.39 12.26
N ARG A 530 13.41 7.80 11.07
CA ARG A 530 13.95 6.92 10.06
C ARG A 530 15.29 7.43 9.58
N THR A 531 16.25 6.53 9.40
CA THR A 531 17.55 6.82 8.82
C THR A 531 17.82 5.82 7.72
N ASP A 532 18.20 6.30 6.54
CA ASP A 532 18.57 5.48 5.40
C ASP A 532 19.99 5.83 4.95
N ALA A 533 20.71 4.85 4.46
CA ALA A 533 22.00 5.01 3.83
C ALA A 533 22.12 4.09 2.61
N ILE A 534 22.77 4.57 1.55
CA ILE A 534 23.07 3.79 0.35
C ILE A 534 24.47 4.12 -0.17
N LEU A 535 25.15 3.10 -0.66
CA LEU A 535 26.40 3.20 -1.42
C LEU A 535 26.25 2.34 -2.66
N GLY A 536 26.37 2.93 -3.85
CA GLY A 536 26.21 2.25 -5.12
C GLY A 536 27.39 2.45 -6.05
N ILE A 537 27.70 1.42 -6.83
CA ILE A 537 28.72 1.41 -7.87
C ILE A 537 28.01 1.21 -9.20
N LEU A 538 28.23 2.12 -10.14
CA LEU A 538 27.66 2.11 -11.47
C LEU A 538 28.76 1.90 -12.50
N GLY A 539 28.56 0.96 -13.44
CA GLY A 539 29.59 0.58 -14.41
C GLY A 539 29.88 1.64 -15.45
N ASN A 540 28.91 2.43 -15.87
CA ASN A 540 29.01 3.42 -16.94
C ASN A 540 28.67 4.85 -16.47
N ALA A 541 28.53 5.08 -15.19
CA ALA A 541 28.22 6.37 -14.58
C ALA A 541 29.03 6.56 -13.29
N ASP A 542 29.03 7.76 -12.74
CA ASP A 542 29.64 8.01 -11.44
C ASP A 542 28.87 7.27 -10.33
N ASN A 543 29.58 6.91 -9.27
CA ASN A 543 29.01 6.17 -8.14
C ASN A 543 27.95 7.01 -7.43
N LEU A 544 27.00 6.32 -6.82
CA LEU A 544 25.97 6.99 -6.02
C LEU A 544 26.18 6.76 -4.53
N SER A 545 25.83 7.75 -3.75
CA SER A 545 25.82 7.64 -2.29
C SER A 545 24.74 8.52 -1.68
N GLY A 546 24.18 8.11 -0.55
CA GLY A 546 23.19 8.90 0.15
C GLY A 546 23.08 8.53 1.62
N ILE A 547 22.81 9.56 2.41
CA ILE A 547 22.40 9.40 3.81
C ILE A 547 21.23 10.34 4.09
N ARG A 548 20.19 9.83 4.72
CA ARG A 548 18.98 10.58 5.07
C ARG A 548 18.60 10.34 6.50
N LEU A 549 18.16 11.39 7.19
CA LEU A 549 17.51 11.34 8.48
C LEU A 549 16.14 12.01 8.36
N GLU A 550 15.08 11.26 8.58
CA GLU A 550 13.72 11.72 8.53
C GLU A 550 13.05 11.65 9.90
N LEU A 551 12.32 12.69 10.26
CA LEU A 551 11.44 12.74 11.42
C LEU A 551 10.00 12.96 10.92
N ARG A 552 9.13 12.01 11.22
CA ARG A 552 7.72 12.02 10.84
C ARG A 552 6.84 12.17 12.08
N ARG A 553 5.86 13.07 12.04
CA ARG A 553 4.85 13.23 13.08
C ARG A 553 3.47 12.93 12.52
N LYS A 554 2.80 11.93 13.06
CA LYS A 554 1.39 11.60 12.77
C LYS A 554 0.43 12.38 13.68
N PHE A 555 -0.76 12.70 13.18
CA PHE A 555 -1.83 13.35 13.92
C PHE A 555 -3.21 13.04 13.34
#